data_f11af657273aac5b908cdac7524fc348
#
_entry.id   f11af657273aac5b908cdac7524fc348
#
_cell.length_a   1.000
_cell.length_b   1.000
_cell.length_c   1.000
_cell.angle_alpha   90.00
_cell.angle_beta   90.00
_cell.angle_gamma   90.00
#
_symmetry.space_group_name_H-M   'P 1'
#
loop_
_entity.id
_entity.type
_entity.pdbx_description
1 polymer ?
#
loop_
_entity_poly.entity_id
_entity_poly.type
_entity_poly.pdbx_seq_one_letter_code
_entity_poly.pdbx_strand_id
1 'polypeptide(L)'
;MTDFSPREIVSELDRFIVGQGDAKRAVAIALRNRWRRLQLDERLREEVLPKNILMIGPTGVGKTEISRRLAKLAGAPVLKVEATKFTEVGYVGRDVEQIVRDLLEVAITLMREKRRKDVQARAQQAAENRVLDALVGANASASTKEAFRKKLRDGELNDKEIEIEVQAGGGGLPLFDIPGMPGAQMGAISIGDIFGKLGGGRTKTRRVTVADSYNILINEESDKLLDTDQLTQEAIKTVENNGIVFLDEIDKICARDGRIGADVSREGVQRDLLPLIEGTTVATKHGSVKTDHILFIASGAFHISKPSDLLPELQGRLPIRVELKPLTRDDFRRILTEPEASLIKQYVALMATEGVNLEFSEDAIDAVADVAVAVNSSVENIGARRLQTVMERVLDDVSFGAPDRGGETVKIDAAYVHKHVGDLAKNTDLSRFIL
;
A
#
# COMPACT_ATOMS: atom_id res chain seq x y z
N MET A 1 -2.48 -12.50 12.86
CA MET A 1 -2.76 -13.27 11.61
C MET A 1 -4.22 -13.66 11.60
N THR A 2 -4.89 -13.50 10.48
CA THR A 2 -6.27 -13.94 10.30
C THR A 2 -6.33 -15.47 10.25
N ASP A 3 -7.30 -16.06 10.96
CA ASP A 3 -7.51 -17.52 11.01
C ASP A 3 -8.17 -18.10 9.75
N PHE A 4 -8.22 -17.32 8.66
CA PHE A 4 -8.86 -17.74 7.42
C PHE A 4 -8.27 -19.04 6.84
N SER A 5 -9.12 -19.96 6.49
CA SER A 5 -8.77 -21.13 5.66
C SER A 5 -8.37 -20.70 4.25
N PRO A 6 -7.64 -21.53 3.48
CA PRO A 6 -7.32 -21.20 2.10
C PRO A 6 -8.53 -20.91 1.22
N ARG A 7 -9.68 -21.58 1.47
CA ARG A 7 -10.93 -21.34 0.73
C ARG A 7 -11.51 -19.98 1.04
N GLU A 8 -11.50 -19.56 2.31
CA GLU A 8 -11.96 -18.23 2.72
C GLU A 8 -11.07 -17.12 2.16
N ILE A 9 -9.74 -17.33 2.13
CA ILE A 9 -8.81 -16.38 1.49
C ILE A 9 -9.12 -16.24 0.00
N VAL A 10 -9.38 -17.34 -0.71
CA VAL A 10 -9.76 -17.30 -2.13
C VAL A 10 -11.09 -16.57 -2.29
N SER A 11 -12.09 -16.86 -1.45
CA SER A 11 -13.40 -16.19 -1.47
C SER A 11 -13.28 -14.67 -1.25
N GLU A 12 -12.44 -14.24 -0.31
CA GLU A 12 -12.18 -12.81 -0.10
C GLU A 12 -11.47 -12.16 -1.30
N LEU A 13 -10.56 -12.88 -1.96
CA LEU A 13 -9.93 -12.40 -3.18
C LEU A 13 -10.93 -12.34 -4.36
N ASP A 14 -11.88 -13.27 -4.42
CA ASP A 14 -12.94 -13.32 -5.46
C ASP A 14 -13.85 -12.09 -5.42
N ARG A 15 -14.02 -11.45 -4.26
CA ARG A 15 -14.79 -10.21 -4.13
C ARG A 15 -14.20 -9.03 -4.93
N PHE A 16 -12.93 -9.10 -5.30
CA PHE A 16 -12.21 -7.99 -5.92
C PHE A 16 -11.52 -8.35 -7.24
N ILE A 17 -11.25 -9.61 -7.46
CA ILE A 17 -10.42 -10.08 -8.58
C ILE A 17 -11.20 -11.12 -9.36
N VAL A 18 -11.48 -10.85 -10.62
CA VAL A 18 -12.15 -11.76 -11.53
C VAL A 18 -11.16 -12.81 -12.05
N GLY A 19 -11.56 -14.06 -12.09
CA GLY A 19 -10.75 -15.16 -12.62
C GLY A 19 -9.50 -15.45 -11.79
N GLN A 20 -8.41 -15.85 -12.44
CA GLN A 20 -7.07 -16.11 -11.86
C GLN A 20 -7.05 -17.12 -10.70
N GLY A 21 -7.87 -18.18 -10.78
CA GLY A 21 -8.08 -19.15 -9.69
C GLY A 21 -6.79 -19.80 -9.19
N ASP A 22 -5.87 -20.16 -10.09
CA ASP A 22 -4.60 -20.81 -9.73
C ASP A 22 -3.69 -19.88 -8.92
N ALA A 23 -3.61 -18.59 -9.30
CA ALA A 23 -2.85 -17.60 -8.58
C ALA A 23 -3.42 -17.34 -7.18
N LYS A 24 -4.74 -17.16 -7.07
CA LYS A 24 -5.43 -17.00 -5.78
C LYS A 24 -5.20 -18.19 -4.87
N ARG A 25 -5.29 -19.41 -5.41
CA ARG A 25 -5.07 -20.66 -4.66
C ARG A 25 -3.64 -20.76 -4.15
N ALA A 26 -2.63 -20.50 -5.00
CA ALA A 26 -1.23 -20.55 -4.61
C ALA A 26 -0.91 -19.57 -3.48
N VAL A 27 -1.37 -18.33 -3.61
CA VAL A 27 -1.18 -17.26 -2.62
C VAL A 27 -1.91 -17.59 -1.32
N ALA A 28 -3.13 -18.13 -1.38
CA ALA A 28 -3.90 -18.54 -0.22
C ALA A 28 -3.22 -19.69 0.56
N ILE A 29 -2.66 -20.66 -0.17
CA ILE A 29 -1.90 -21.75 0.44
C ILE A 29 -0.62 -21.20 1.11
N ALA A 30 0.13 -20.33 0.43
CA ALA A 30 1.34 -19.74 0.98
C ALA A 30 1.05 -18.95 2.26
N LEU A 31 -0.02 -18.15 2.29
CA LEU A 31 -0.44 -17.42 3.47
C LEU A 31 -0.84 -18.38 4.62
N ARG A 32 -1.63 -19.41 4.33
CA ARG A 32 -2.05 -20.39 5.34
C ARG A 32 -0.89 -21.22 5.87
N ASN A 33 0.10 -21.55 5.04
CA ASN A 33 1.29 -22.29 5.49
C ASN A 33 2.11 -21.50 6.51
N ARG A 34 2.11 -20.16 6.46
CA ARG A 34 2.73 -19.32 7.50
C ARG A 34 2.02 -19.47 8.84
N TRP A 35 0.69 -19.45 8.83
CA TRP A 35 -0.09 -19.71 10.05
C TRP A 35 0.17 -21.12 10.58
N ARG A 36 0.19 -22.15 9.70
CA ARG A 36 0.51 -23.54 10.08
C ARG A 36 1.90 -23.65 10.70
N ARG A 37 2.89 -22.96 10.12
CA ARG A 37 4.26 -22.93 10.65
C ARG A 37 4.31 -22.44 12.09
N LEU A 38 3.56 -21.41 12.42
CA LEU A 38 3.50 -20.85 13.78
C LEU A 38 2.88 -21.81 14.81
N GLN A 39 2.16 -22.84 14.37
CA GLN A 39 1.59 -23.88 15.24
C GLN A 39 2.55 -25.03 15.50
N LEU A 40 3.69 -25.09 14.80
CA LEU A 40 4.70 -26.11 14.98
C LEU A 40 5.52 -25.85 16.25
N ASP A 41 6.11 -26.93 16.79
CA ASP A 41 7.15 -26.80 17.81
C ASP A 41 8.34 -25.97 17.29
N GLU A 42 9.13 -25.44 18.21
CA GLU A 42 10.20 -24.49 17.89
C GLU A 42 11.22 -25.07 16.91
N ARG A 43 11.61 -26.31 17.07
CA ARG A 43 12.61 -27.01 16.24
C ARG A 43 12.13 -27.14 14.79
N LEU A 44 10.91 -27.64 14.59
CA LEU A 44 10.33 -27.76 13.24
C LEU A 44 9.99 -26.40 12.62
N ARG A 45 9.63 -25.42 13.44
CA ARG A 45 9.32 -24.06 12.99
C ARG A 45 10.52 -23.38 12.34
N GLU A 46 11.72 -23.62 12.83
CA GLU A 46 12.95 -23.08 12.25
C GLU A 46 13.29 -23.72 10.90
N GLU A 47 13.01 -25.01 10.73
CA GLU A 47 13.31 -25.75 9.50
C GLU A 47 12.30 -25.49 8.35
N VAL A 48 11.09 -25.04 8.67
CA VAL A 48 10.04 -24.83 7.66
C VAL A 48 10.19 -23.45 7.01
N LEU A 49 10.81 -23.43 5.85
CA LEU A 49 10.99 -22.21 5.03
C LEU A 49 9.72 -21.88 4.23
N PRO A 50 9.46 -20.58 3.97
CA PRO A 50 8.36 -20.15 3.11
C PRO A 50 8.57 -20.66 1.68
N LYS A 51 7.46 -20.96 1.00
CA LYS A 51 7.49 -21.32 -0.42
C LYS A 51 7.21 -20.08 -1.25
N ASN A 52 8.28 -19.44 -1.73
CA ASN A 52 8.20 -18.23 -2.52
C ASN A 52 7.51 -18.49 -3.86
N ILE A 53 6.85 -17.46 -4.40
CA ILE A 53 5.98 -17.56 -5.57
C ILE A 53 6.53 -16.67 -6.70
N LEU A 54 6.54 -17.19 -7.93
CA LEU A 54 6.72 -16.43 -9.14
C LEU A 54 5.39 -16.36 -9.91
N MET A 55 4.79 -15.17 -9.97
CA MET A 55 3.60 -14.90 -10.76
C MET A 55 3.99 -14.38 -12.15
N ILE A 56 3.57 -15.11 -13.18
CA ILE A 56 3.89 -14.83 -14.58
C ILE A 56 2.60 -14.44 -15.28
N GLY A 57 2.60 -13.42 -16.11
CA GLY A 57 1.42 -13.09 -16.90
C GLY A 57 1.40 -11.65 -17.40
N PRO A 58 0.57 -11.32 -18.39
CA PRO A 58 0.51 -10.02 -19.03
C PRO A 58 0.29 -8.86 -18.04
N THR A 59 0.51 -7.64 -18.50
CA THR A 59 0.19 -6.43 -17.73
C THR A 59 -1.33 -6.32 -17.54
N GLY A 60 -1.77 -5.84 -16.38
CA GLY A 60 -3.17 -5.54 -16.11
C GLY A 60 -4.10 -6.74 -15.88
N VAL A 61 -3.55 -7.96 -15.64
CA VAL A 61 -4.36 -9.17 -15.37
C VAL A 61 -4.63 -9.40 -13.86
N GLY A 62 -4.22 -8.49 -12.98
CA GLY A 62 -4.53 -8.56 -11.55
C GLY A 62 -3.37 -8.94 -10.64
N LYS A 63 -2.11 -9.10 -11.11
CA LYS A 63 -0.94 -9.42 -10.25
C LYS A 63 -0.81 -8.47 -9.07
N THR A 64 -0.79 -7.18 -9.33
CA THR A 64 -0.69 -6.13 -8.30
C THR A 64 -1.91 -6.08 -7.39
N GLU A 65 -3.11 -6.36 -7.92
CA GLU A 65 -4.34 -6.37 -7.12
C GLU A 65 -4.35 -7.56 -6.14
N ILE A 66 -3.90 -8.74 -6.57
CA ILE A 66 -3.68 -9.89 -5.68
C ILE A 66 -2.76 -9.48 -4.52
N SER A 67 -1.63 -8.83 -4.83
CA SER A 67 -0.67 -8.35 -3.83
C SER A 67 -1.32 -7.40 -2.82
N ARG A 68 -2.07 -6.42 -3.32
CA ARG A 68 -2.73 -5.40 -2.50
C ARG A 68 -3.79 -5.98 -1.57
N ARG A 69 -4.59 -6.94 -2.07
CA ARG A 69 -5.64 -7.59 -1.28
C ARG A 69 -5.05 -8.56 -0.26
N LEU A 70 -4.02 -9.31 -0.66
CA LEU A 70 -3.31 -10.18 0.25
C LEU A 70 -2.72 -9.41 1.43
N ALA A 71 -2.14 -8.24 1.19
CA ALA A 71 -1.61 -7.37 2.24
C ALA A 71 -2.67 -7.06 3.31
N LYS A 72 -3.89 -6.73 2.89
CA LYS A 72 -5.01 -6.45 3.80
C LYS A 72 -5.46 -7.68 4.58
N LEU A 73 -5.51 -8.84 3.91
CA LEU A 73 -5.96 -10.11 4.51
C LEU A 73 -4.92 -10.71 5.45
N ALA A 74 -3.64 -10.53 5.16
CA ALA A 74 -2.56 -11.13 5.93
C ALA A 74 -2.49 -10.59 7.37
N GLY A 75 -2.90 -9.35 7.62
CA GLY A 75 -2.70 -8.68 8.90
C GLY A 75 -1.23 -8.66 9.33
N ALA A 76 -0.31 -8.70 8.36
CA ALA A 76 1.13 -8.80 8.50
C ALA A 76 1.80 -7.63 7.78
N PRO A 77 3.06 -7.30 8.08
CA PRO A 77 3.79 -6.31 7.32
C PRO A 77 3.96 -6.75 5.87
N VAL A 78 3.56 -5.91 4.94
CA VAL A 78 3.67 -6.18 3.50
C VAL A 78 4.28 -4.97 2.81
N LEU A 79 5.31 -5.23 2.02
CA LEU A 79 5.98 -4.23 1.20
C LEU A 79 5.89 -4.63 -0.27
N LYS A 80 5.50 -3.68 -1.13
CA LYS A 80 5.58 -3.82 -2.58
C LYS A 80 6.72 -2.94 -3.10
N VAL A 81 7.63 -3.54 -3.87
CA VAL A 81 8.74 -2.86 -4.53
C VAL A 81 8.85 -3.32 -5.98
N GLU A 82 9.38 -2.45 -6.83
CA GLU A 82 9.71 -2.78 -8.22
C GLU A 82 11.19 -3.14 -8.29
N ALA A 83 11.52 -4.28 -8.89
CA ALA A 83 12.90 -4.77 -9.00
C ALA A 83 13.81 -3.79 -9.75
N THR A 84 13.24 -2.99 -10.64
CA THR A 84 13.93 -1.95 -11.42
C THR A 84 14.42 -0.75 -10.59
N LYS A 85 13.97 -0.60 -9.35
CA LYS A 85 14.41 0.49 -8.44
C LYS A 85 15.75 0.24 -7.78
N PHE A 86 16.24 -0.99 -7.86
CA PHE A 86 17.52 -1.39 -7.27
C PHE A 86 18.62 -1.38 -8.29
N THR A 87 19.82 -1.13 -7.81
CA THR A 87 21.06 -1.19 -8.59
C THR A 87 22.03 -2.10 -7.87
N GLU A 88 22.94 -2.70 -8.63
CA GLU A 88 24.01 -3.53 -8.09
C GLU A 88 24.82 -2.76 -7.03
N VAL A 89 25.21 -3.44 -5.96
CA VAL A 89 26.01 -2.85 -4.87
C VAL A 89 27.30 -2.23 -5.45
N GLY A 90 27.52 -0.96 -5.10
CA GLY A 90 28.66 -0.18 -5.58
C GLY A 90 28.34 0.82 -6.71
N TYR A 91 27.16 0.75 -7.29
CA TYR A 91 26.64 1.78 -8.21
C TYR A 91 25.72 2.78 -7.47
N VAL A 92 25.51 3.96 -8.06
CA VAL A 92 24.60 4.96 -7.50
C VAL A 92 23.15 4.44 -7.63
N GLY A 93 22.53 4.15 -6.49
CA GLY A 93 21.16 3.65 -6.42
C GLY A 93 20.81 3.09 -5.04
N ARG A 94 19.66 2.44 -4.94
CA ARG A 94 19.23 1.78 -3.70
C ARG A 94 19.75 0.35 -3.68
N ASP A 95 20.36 -0.05 -2.56
CA ASP A 95 20.69 -1.45 -2.32
C ASP A 95 19.42 -2.28 -2.02
N VAL A 96 19.48 -3.58 -2.26
CA VAL A 96 18.35 -4.49 -2.05
C VAL A 96 18.01 -4.69 -0.58
N GLU A 97 18.93 -4.45 0.35
CA GLU A 97 18.67 -4.53 1.79
C GLU A 97 17.68 -3.45 2.26
N GLN A 98 17.54 -2.36 1.48
CA GLN A 98 16.54 -1.33 1.73
C GLN A 98 15.12 -1.92 1.78
N ILE A 99 14.86 -3.03 1.08
CA ILE A 99 13.59 -3.78 1.14
C ILE A 99 13.27 -4.17 2.58
N VAL A 100 14.25 -4.72 3.30
CA VAL A 100 14.05 -5.19 4.67
C VAL A 100 13.92 -4.01 5.64
N ARG A 101 14.72 -2.95 5.42
CA ARG A 101 14.63 -1.72 6.22
C ARG A 101 13.26 -1.07 6.08
N ASP A 102 12.75 -0.93 4.85
CA ASP A 102 11.42 -0.35 4.57
C ASP A 102 10.30 -1.26 5.12
N LEU A 103 10.43 -2.60 5.00
CA LEU A 103 9.47 -3.55 5.56
C LEU A 103 9.37 -3.42 7.10
N LEU A 104 10.49 -3.18 7.77
CA LEU A 104 10.50 -2.97 9.21
C LEU A 104 9.80 -1.66 9.60
N GLU A 105 10.00 -0.57 8.85
CA GLU A 105 9.26 0.68 9.08
C GLU A 105 7.74 0.50 8.92
N VAL A 106 7.32 -0.26 7.91
CA VAL A 106 5.90 -0.64 7.74
C VAL A 106 5.41 -1.43 8.96
N ALA A 107 6.20 -2.38 9.46
CA ALA A 107 5.84 -3.18 10.64
C ALA A 107 5.70 -2.33 11.90
N ILE A 108 6.65 -1.43 12.15
CA ILE A 108 6.62 -0.51 13.30
C ILE A 108 5.35 0.35 13.24
N THR A 109 5.03 0.90 12.06
CA THR A 109 3.81 1.70 11.87
C THR A 109 2.56 0.88 12.15
N LEU A 110 2.46 -0.33 11.60
CA LEU A 110 1.34 -1.25 11.82
C LEU A 110 1.16 -1.63 13.30
N MET A 111 2.26 -1.92 13.99
CA MET A 111 2.24 -2.26 15.41
C MET A 111 1.85 -1.05 16.27
N ARG A 112 2.34 0.13 15.93
CA ARG A 112 1.98 1.38 16.60
C ARG A 112 0.48 1.66 16.47
N GLU A 113 -0.08 1.55 15.28
CA GLU A 113 -1.53 1.74 15.05
C GLU A 113 -2.37 0.73 15.84
N LYS A 114 -1.95 -0.54 15.88
CA LYS A 114 -2.62 -1.58 16.64
C LYS A 114 -2.57 -1.27 18.13
N ARG A 115 -1.40 -0.96 18.68
CA ARG A 115 -1.22 -0.64 20.11
C ARG A 115 -1.92 0.65 20.52
N ARG A 116 -1.97 1.67 19.63
CA ARG A 116 -2.76 2.88 19.89
C ARG A 116 -4.25 2.57 20.12
N LYS A 117 -4.83 1.64 19.36
CA LYS A 117 -6.22 1.20 19.58
C LYS A 117 -6.41 0.56 20.95
N ASP A 118 -5.45 -0.24 21.40
CA ASP A 118 -5.50 -0.91 22.70
C ASP A 118 -5.45 0.09 23.88
N VAL A 119 -4.73 1.20 23.72
CA VAL A 119 -4.59 2.25 24.75
C VAL A 119 -5.53 3.44 24.56
N GLN A 120 -6.36 3.45 23.54
CA GLN A 120 -7.19 4.59 23.13
C GLN A 120 -8.07 5.14 24.25
N ALA A 121 -8.74 4.28 25.01
CA ALA A 121 -9.62 4.72 26.10
C ALA A 121 -8.83 5.45 27.21
N ARG A 122 -7.63 4.96 27.53
CA ARG A 122 -6.74 5.59 28.53
C ARG A 122 -6.17 6.91 28.01
N ALA A 123 -5.77 6.93 26.75
CA ALA A 123 -5.27 8.13 26.10
C ALA A 123 -6.35 9.21 25.99
N GLN A 124 -7.59 8.82 25.68
CA GLN A 124 -8.73 9.74 25.62
C GLN A 124 -9.02 10.36 26.99
N GLN A 125 -8.97 9.56 28.07
CA GLN A 125 -9.14 10.08 29.43
C GLN A 125 -8.00 11.04 29.83
N ALA A 126 -6.76 10.72 29.45
CA ALA A 126 -5.62 11.60 29.71
C ALA A 126 -5.71 12.92 28.92
N ALA A 127 -6.11 12.83 27.64
CA ALA A 127 -6.34 14.00 26.80
C ALA A 127 -7.46 14.89 27.35
N GLU A 128 -8.60 14.32 27.78
CA GLU A 128 -9.70 15.05 28.42
C GLU A 128 -9.21 15.83 29.67
N ASN A 129 -8.38 15.22 30.50
CA ASN A 129 -7.82 15.89 31.67
C ASN A 129 -6.92 17.07 31.27
N ARG A 130 -6.09 16.93 30.22
CA ARG A 130 -5.24 18.02 29.74
C ARG A 130 -6.05 19.17 29.13
N VAL A 131 -7.13 18.88 28.42
CA VAL A 131 -8.07 19.90 27.94
C VAL A 131 -8.73 20.64 29.11
N LEU A 132 -9.14 19.91 30.15
CA LEU A 132 -9.68 20.53 31.37
C LEU A 132 -8.64 21.43 32.05
N ASP A 133 -7.40 20.96 32.16
CA ASP A 133 -6.31 21.78 32.77
C ASP A 133 -6.04 23.06 31.95
N ALA A 134 -6.13 22.99 30.63
CA ALA A 134 -6.00 24.14 29.74
C ALA A 134 -7.19 25.13 29.87
N LEU A 135 -8.40 24.63 30.15
CA LEU A 135 -9.61 25.44 30.26
C LEU A 135 -9.76 26.15 31.61
N VAL A 136 -9.45 25.44 32.71
CA VAL A 136 -9.75 25.92 34.10
C VAL A 136 -8.49 26.02 34.96
N GLY A 137 -7.32 25.63 34.45
CA GLY A 137 -6.07 25.59 35.18
C GLY A 137 -5.87 24.27 35.93
N ALA A 138 -4.61 23.83 36.02
CA ALA A 138 -4.23 22.57 36.67
C ALA A 138 -4.66 22.48 38.13
N ASN A 139 -4.69 23.63 38.84
CA ASN A 139 -5.02 23.74 40.26
C ASN A 139 -6.52 23.98 40.52
N ALA A 140 -7.39 23.88 39.52
CA ALA A 140 -8.83 24.05 39.71
C ALA A 140 -9.43 22.97 40.63
N SER A 141 -10.49 23.33 41.39
CA SER A 141 -11.16 22.39 42.31
C SER A 141 -11.76 21.20 41.55
N ALA A 142 -11.86 20.05 42.18
CA ALA A 142 -12.50 18.86 41.61
C ALA A 142 -13.92 19.13 41.11
N SER A 143 -14.69 19.94 41.85
CA SER A 143 -16.06 20.31 41.45
C SER A 143 -16.08 21.19 40.21
N THR A 144 -15.14 22.11 40.07
CA THR A 144 -14.99 22.94 38.86
C THR A 144 -14.62 22.09 37.63
N LYS A 145 -13.61 21.21 37.78
CA LYS A 145 -13.23 20.29 36.73
C LYS A 145 -14.38 19.39 36.28
N GLU A 146 -15.19 18.90 37.22
CA GLU A 146 -16.33 18.03 36.90
C GLU A 146 -17.45 18.78 36.14
N ALA A 147 -17.75 20.02 36.56
CA ALA A 147 -18.71 20.85 35.85
C ALA A 147 -18.26 21.15 34.38
N PHE A 148 -16.99 21.44 34.20
CA PHE A 148 -16.44 21.67 32.85
C PHE A 148 -16.33 20.37 32.04
N ARG A 149 -16.08 19.23 32.67
CA ARG A 149 -16.08 17.91 32.02
C ARG A 149 -17.44 17.59 31.42
N LYS A 150 -18.54 17.91 32.16
CA LYS A 150 -19.89 17.74 31.62
C LYS A 150 -20.11 18.60 30.38
N LYS A 151 -19.78 19.89 30.42
CA LYS A 151 -19.90 20.80 29.27
C LYS A 151 -19.06 20.38 28.08
N LEU A 152 -17.87 19.83 28.31
CA LEU A 152 -17.01 19.26 27.27
C LEU A 152 -17.67 18.06 26.55
N ARG A 153 -18.26 17.14 27.34
CA ARG A 153 -18.97 15.96 26.82
C ARG A 153 -20.24 16.32 26.08
N ASP A 154 -20.92 17.38 26.56
CA ASP A 154 -22.12 17.91 25.91
C ASP A 154 -21.82 18.77 24.66
N GLY A 155 -20.52 18.98 24.34
CA GLY A 155 -20.06 19.70 23.14
C GLY A 155 -20.14 21.22 23.21
N GLU A 156 -20.55 21.80 24.35
CA GLU A 156 -20.76 23.24 24.52
C GLU A 156 -19.47 24.08 24.38
N LEU A 157 -18.31 23.43 24.47
CA LEU A 157 -16.99 24.10 24.47
C LEU A 157 -16.15 23.81 23.21
N ASN A 158 -16.71 23.16 22.21
CA ASN A 158 -15.99 22.70 21.03
C ASN A 158 -15.24 23.82 20.29
N ASP A 159 -15.87 24.97 20.13
CA ASP A 159 -15.34 26.12 19.37
C ASP A 159 -14.43 27.02 20.21
N LYS A 160 -14.30 26.73 21.52
CA LYS A 160 -13.46 27.54 22.40
C LYS A 160 -12.00 27.29 22.10
N GLU A 161 -11.23 28.37 21.95
CA GLU A 161 -9.77 28.29 21.78
C GLU A 161 -9.08 28.05 23.13
N ILE A 162 -8.14 27.13 23.12
CA ILE A 162 -7.27 26.82 24.28
C ILE A 162 -5.82 26.76 23.83
N GLU A 163 -4.93 27.02 24.77
CA GLU A 163 -3.49 26.83 24.59
C GLU A 163 -3.09 25.48 25.14
N ILE A 164 -2.55 24.61 24.30
CA ILE A 164 -2.04 23.31 24.67
C ILE A 164 -0.52 23.25 24.49
N GLU A 165 0.17 22.65 25.45
CA GLU A 165 1.56 22.30 25.30
C GLU A 165 1.66 20.96 24.59
N VAL A 166 2.29 20.92 23.42
CA VAL A 166 2.54 19.68 22.66
C VAL A 166 4.04 19.47 22.54
N GLN A 167 4.48 18.22 22.60
CA GLN A 167 5.88 17.92 22.29
C GLN A 167 6.20 18.41 20.89
N ALA A 168 7.26 19.18 20.76
CA ALA A 168 7.78 19.50 19.45
C ALA A 168 8.21 18.17 18.82
N GLY A 169 7.32 17.60 18.01
CA GLY A 169 7.56 16.33 17.36
C GLY A 169 8.87 16.38 16.62
N GLY A 170 9.65 15.31 16.68
CA GLY A 170 10.83 15.09 15.86
C GLY A 170 10.48 14.87 14.38
N GLY A 171 9.59 15.72 13.85
CA GLY A 171 9.42 15.91 12.44
C GLY A 171 10.59 16.74 11.97
N GLY A 172 11.63 16.09 11.46
CA GLY A 172 12.66 16.78 10.70
C GLY A 172 11.97 17.73 9.74
N LEU A 173 12.35 19.01 9.77
CA LEU A 173 12.05 19.91 8.68
C LEU A 173 12.32 19.14 7.39
N PRO A 174 11.41 19.17 6.39
CA PRO A 174 11.77 18.65 5.08
C PRO A 174 13.07 19.36 4.70
N LEU A 175 14.16 18.60 4.62
CA LEU A 175 15.37 19.05 3.97
C LEU A 175 14.96 19.42 2.56
N PHE A 176 14.80 20.72 2.32
CA PHE A 176 14.74 21.21 0.96
C PHE A 176 16.09 20.83 0.35
N ASP A 177 16.08 19.79 -0.48
CA ASP A 177 17.16 19.54 -1.42
C ASP A 177 17.25 20.79 -2.31
N ILE A 178 18.22 21.64 -2.01
CA ILE A 178 18.58 22.71 -2.90
C ILE A 178 19.38 22.05 -4.03
N PRO A 179 18.85 21.95 -5.26
CA PRO A 179 19.58 21.38 -6.36
C PRO A 179 20.77 22.30 -6.69
N GLY A 180 21.99 21.85 -6.44
CA GLY A 180 23.16 22.57 -6.91
C GLY A 180 24.40 22.65 -6.00
N MET A 181 24.43 22.03 -4.82
CA MET A 181 25.64 21.95 -4.02
C MET A 181 26.04 20.52 -3.68
N PRO A 182 26.86 19.86 -4.48
CA PRO A 182 27.49 18.60 -4.08
C PRO A 182 28.61 18.91 -3.10
N GLY A 183 28.47 18.49 -1.84
CA GLY A 183 29.58 18.56 -0.88
C GLY A 183 29.29 18.97 0.57
N ALA A 184 28.06 19.28 0.95
CA ALA A 184 27.76 19.68 2.32
C ALA A 184 27.42 18.50 3.26
N GLN A 185 28.06 17.36 3.10
CA GLN A 185 27.86 16.16 3.93
C GLN A 185 28.88 16.06 5.09
N MET A 186 29.52 17.14 5.45
CA MET A 186 30.40 17.17 6.63
C MET A 186 30.05 18.36 7.52
N GLY A 187 29.39 18.07 8.69
CA GLY A 187 29.47 18.97 9.81
C GLY A 187 28.26 19.74 10.25
N ALA A 188 27.04 19.26 10.01
CA ALA A 188 25.91 19.73 10.80
C ALA A 188 25.48 18.66 11.82
N ILE A 189 26.38 18.30 12.73
CA ILE A 189 25.96 17.85 14.05
C ILE A 189 25.26 19.06 14.64
N SER A 190 23.93 19.05 14.56
CA SER A 190 23.13 20.12 15.10
C SER A 190 23.47 20.26 16.59
N ILE A 191 24.02 21.39 16.97
CA ILE A 191 24.21 21.77 18.38
C ILE A 191 22.90 21.58 19.15
N GLY A 192 21.73 21.58 18.45
CA GLY A 192 20.43 21.24 18.97
C GLY A 192 20.26 19.78 19.40
N ASP A 193 20.96 18.81 18.79
CA ASP A 193 20.85 17.39 19.18
C ASP A 193 21.69 17.07 20.44
N ILE A 194 22.76 17.81 20.68
CA ILE A 194 23.56 17.68 21.91
C ILE A 194 22.84 18.31 23.11
N PHE A 195 22.15 19.44 22.91
CA PHE A 195 21.31 20.06 23.95
C PHE A 195 19.96 19.38 24.17
N GLY A 196 19.42 18.67 23.16
CA GLY A 196 18.16 17.92 23.28
C GLY A 196 18.26 16.68 24.16
N LYS A 197 19.47 16.11 24.34
CA LYS A 197 19.69 14.95 25.20
C LYS A 197 19.94 15.33 26.68
N LEU A 198 20.17 16.60 26.98
CA LEU A 198 20.44 17.08 28.34
C LEU A 198 19.31 17.88 29.01
N GLY A 199 18.20 18.13 28.31
CA GLY A 199 17.08 18.88 28.90
C GLY A 199 15.77 18.51 28.22
N GLY A 200 14.79 18.10 28.99
CA GLY A 200 13.47 17.61 28.66
C GLY A 200 12.86 18.16 27.37
N GLY A 201 12.18 17.28 26.62
CA GLY A 201 11.65 17.53 25.28
C GLY A 201 11.07 18.94 25.13
N ARG A 202 11.50 19.64 24.07
CA ARG A 202 10.97 20.98 23.75
C ARG A 202 9.46 20.89 23.52
N THR A 203 8.69 21.45 24.45
CA THR A 203 7.27 21.68 24.26
C THR A 203 7.06 22.95 23.45
N LYS A 204 6.11 22.93 22.53
CA LYS A 204 5.60 24.13 21.84
C LYS A 204 4.19 24.38 22.28
N THR A 205 3.89 25.59 22.71
CA THR A 205 2.53 26.02 22.96
C THR A 205 1.83 26.22 21.61
N ARG A 206 0.68 25.61 21.45
CA ARG A 206 -0.16 25.71 20.26
C ARG A 206 -1.57 26.14 20.66
N ARG A 207 -2.08 27.19 19.99
CA ARG A 207 -3.45 27.66 20.17
C ARG A 207 -4.35 26.95 19.17
N VAL A 208 -5.37 26.27 19.64
CA VAL A 208 -6.29 25.43 18.85
C VAL A 208 -7.67 25.42 19.50
N THR A 209 -8.69 25.05 18.72
CA THR A 209 -10.03 24.82 19.29
C THR A 209 -10.02 23.58 20.18
N VAL A 210 -10.96 23.50 21.13
CA VAL A 210 -11.14 22.30 21.99
C VAL A 210 -11.37 21.06 21.11
N ALA A 211 -12.19 21.15 20.06
CA ALA A 211 -12.44 20.05 19.15
C ALA A 211 -11.16 19.51 18.48
N ASP A 212 -10.32 20.42 17.96
CA ASP A 212 -9.06 20.05 17.28
C ASP A 212 -8.03 19.54 18.26
N SER A 213 -8.02 20.05 19.50
CA SER A 213 -7.06 19.66 20.52
C SER A 213 -7.16 18.19 20.90
N TYR A 214 -8.35 17.59 20.86
CA TYR A 214 -8.54 16.17 21.19
C TYR A 214 -7.74 15.24 20.31
N ASN A 215 -7.77 15.43 18.97
CA ASN A 215 -7.01 14.59 18.04
C ASN A 215 -5.50 14.68 18.29
N ILE A 216 -5.01 15.87 18.60
CA ILE A 216 -3.59 16.11 18.85
C ILE A 216 -3.19 15.43 20.17
N LEU A 217 -3.94 15.67 21.24
CA LEU A 217 -3.64 15.19 22.58
C LEU A 217 -3.83 13.68 22.72
N ILE A 218 -4.88 13.09 22.11
CA ILE A 218 -5.06 11.63 22.10
C ILE A 218 -3.88 10.94 21.43
N ASN A 219 -3.39 11.45 20.31
CA ASN A 219 -2.22 10.89 19.64
C ASN A 219 -0.98 10.98 20.53
N GLU A 220 -0.72 12.13 21.13
CA GLU A 220 0.44 12.33 22.03
C GLU A 220 0.35 11.44 23.29
N GLU A 221 -0.80 11.39 23.94
CA GLU A 221 -1.00 10.55 25.11
C GLU A 221 -0.95 9.05 24.77
N SER A 222 -1.45 8.67 23.59
CA SER A 222 -1.28 7.30 23.10
C SER A 222 0.20 6.95 22.94
N ASP A 223 0.99 7.83 22.32
CA ASP A 223 2.42 7.60 22.12
C ASP A 223 3.20 7.54 23.46
N LYS A 224 2.84 8.33 24.45
CA LYS A 224 3.42 8.25 25.82
C LYS A 224 3.13 6.93 26.52
N LEU A 225 1.97 6.30 26.22
CA LEU A 225 1.55 5.02 26.80
C LEU A 225 2.19 3.82 26.09
N LEU A 226 2.88 4.03 24.96
CA LEU A 226 3.55 2.98 24.20
C LEU A 226 5.01 2.83 24.65
N ASP A 227 5.37 1.60 24.98
CA ASP A 227 6.78 1.23 25.12
C ASP A 227 7.40 1.05 23.72
N THR A 228 8.19 2.04 23.30
CA THR A 228 8.78 2.08 21.96
C THR A 228 9.77 0.94 21.73
N ASP A 229 10.53 0.55 22.78
CA ASP A 229 11.52 -0.51 22.65
C ASP A 229 10.84 -1.87 22.50
N GLN A 230 9.83 -2.14 23.33
CA GLN A 230 9.02 -3.35 23.21
C GLN A 230 8.33 -3.42 21.86
N LEU A 231 7.73 -2.33 21.40
CA LEU A 231 7.07 -2.23 20.09
C LEU A 231 8.04 -2.55 18.95
N THR A 232 9.25 -2.02 19.02
CA THR A 232 10.29 -2.25 18.02
C THR A 232 10.71 -3.71 17.99
N GLN A 233 10.91 -4.35 19.14
CA GLN A 233 11.24 -5.78 19.21
C GLN A 233 10.11 -6.66 18.69
N GLU A 234 8.86 -6.32 18.98
CA GLU A 234 7.69 -7.02 18.43
C GLU A 234 7.60 -6.84 16.90
N ALA A 235 7.93 -5.66 16.38
CA ALA A 235 7.95 -5.39 14.95
C ALA A 235 9.01 -6.21 14.24
N ILE A 236 10.24 -6.29 14.78
CA ILE A 236 11.31 -7.13 14.24
C ILE A 236 10.86 -8.59 14.18
N LYS A 237 10.38 -9.16 15.28
CA LYS A 237 9.86 -10.53 15.32
C LYS A 237 8.72 -10.75 14.33
N THR A 238 7.87 -9.74 14.14
CA THR A 238 6.76 -9.82 13.21
C THR A 238 7.23 -9.80 11.76
N VAL A 239 8.25 -9.01 11.42
CA VAL A 239 8.86 -9.02 10.09
C VAL A 239 9.53 -10.37 9.83
N GLU A 240 10.36 -10.84 10.72
CA GLU A 240 11.08 -12.11 10.57
C GLU A 240 10.15 -13.30 10.34
N ASN A 241 9.04 -13.37 11.08
CA ASN A 241 8.13 -14.52 11.00
C ASN A 241 6.97 -14.34 10.01
N ASN A 242 6.56 -13.10 9.75
CA ASN A 242 5.33 -12.78 9.03
C ASN A 242 5.49 -11.76 7.90
N GLY A 243 6.70 -11.22 7.65
CA GLY A 243 6.97 -10.26 6.59
C GLY A 243 6.64 -10.82 5.20
N ILE A 244 6.04 -10.03 4.32
CA ILE A 244 5.75 -10.37 2.94
C ILE A 244 6.33 -9.29 2.03
N VAL A 245 7.09 -9.70 1.02
CA VAL A 245 7.66 -8.80 0.03
C VAL A 245 7.13 -9.16 -1.34
N PHE A 246 6.51 -8.18 -2.01
CA PHE A 246 6.18 -8.29 -3.42
C PHE A 246 7.24 -7.61 -4.26
N LEU A 247 7.93 -8.41 -5.10
CA LEU A 247 8.91 -7.95 -6.08
C LEU A 247 8.21 -7.88 -7.44
N ASP A 248 7.82 -6.67 -7.84
CA ASP A 248 7.19 -6.46 -9.14
C ASP A 248 8.23 -6.21 -10.24
N GLU A 249 7.88 -6.47 -11.49
CA GLU A 249 8.73 -6.27 -12.67
C GLU A 249 10.05 -7.06 -12.64
N ILE A 250 10.05 -8.28 -12.07
CA ILE A 250 11.25 -9.13 -11.98
C ILE A 250 11.80 -9.49 -13.37
N ASP A 251 10.95 -9.54 -14.38
CA ASP A 251 11.33 -9.78 -15.78
C ASP A 251 12.21 -8.68 -16.38
N LYS A 252 12.20 -7.47 -15.81
CA LYS A 252 13.00 -6.34 -16.28
C LYS A 252 14.46 -6.41 -15.84
N ILE A 253 14.77 -7.19 -14.83
CA ILE A 253 16.13 -7.44 -14.36
C ILE A 253 16.71 -8.76 -14.91
N CYS A 254 15.99 -9.47 -15.80
CA CYS A 254 16.54 -10.59 -16.55
C CYS A 254 17.60 -10.10 -17.54
N ALA A 255 18.66 -10.88 -17.73
CA ALA A 255 19.66 -10.65 -18.76
C ALA A 255 19.01 -10.70 -20.15
N ARG A 256 19.51 -9.88 -21.09
CA ARG A 256 19.09 -9.91 -22.50
C ARG A 256 20.26 -10.33 -23.33
N ASP A 257 20.06 -11.31 -24.19
CA ASP A 257 21.10 -11.71 -25.18
C ASP A 257 21.51 -10.51 -26.05
N GLY A 258 22.76 -10.14 -26.00
CA GLY A 258 23.42 -9.29 -27.00
C GLY A 258 23.71 -7.83 -26.64
N ARG A 259 23.60 -7.35 -25.39
CA ARG A 259 24.03 -6.00 -24.99
C ARG A 259 24.99 -6.04 -23.80
N ILE A 260 26.30 -6.00 -24.11
CA ILE A 260 27.37 -5.90 -23.11
C ILE A 260 27.30 -4.52 -22.44
N GLY A 261 27.21 -4.50 -21.11
CA GLY A 261 27.28 -3.28 -20.26
C GLY A 261 26.04 -2.96 -19.43
N ALA A 262 24.84 -2.98 -20.01
CA ALA A 262 23.59 -2.77 -19.24
C ALA A 262 23.09 -4.06 -18.58
N ASP A 263 23.52 -5.22 -19.05
CA ASP A 263 23.10 -6.54 -18.54
C ASP A 263 23.85 -6.94 -17.26
N VAL A 264 25.10 -6.49 -17.10
CA VAL A 264 25.89 -6.75 -15.89
C VAL A 264 25.20 -6.18 -14.65
N SER A 265 24.66 -4.95 -14.74
CA SER A 265 23.94 -4.31 -13.63
C SER A 265 22.62 -5.02 -13.27
N ARG A 266 21.93 -5.62 -14.24
CA ARG A 266 20.68 -6.37 -14.02
C ARG A 266 20.92 -7.72 -13.36
N GLU A 267 21.92 -8.44 -13.82
CA GLU A 267 22.35 -9.68 -13.21
C GLU A 267 22.89 -9.45 -11.80
N GLY A 268 23.59 -8.33 -11.57
CA GLY A 268 24.03 -7.88 -10.24
C GLY A 268 22.89 -7.74 -9.27
N VAL A 269 21.77 -7.09 -9.66
CA VAL A 269 20.56 -6.97 -8.82
C VAL A 269 19.99 -8.34 -8.46
N GLN A 270 19.97 -9.30 -9.40
CA GLN A 270 19.53 -10.67 -9.10
C GLN A 270 20.46 -11.35 -8.09
N ARG A 271 21.76 -11.18 -8.20
CA ARG A 271 22.75 -11.72 -7.24
C ARG A 271 22.61 -11.10 -5.85
N ASP A 272 22.32 -9.79 -5.80
CA ASP A 272 22.10 -9.08 -4.54
C ASP A 272 20.78 -9.47 -3.87
N LEU A 273 19.73 -9.80 -4.64
CA LEU A 273 18.45 -10.29 -4.12
C LEU A 273 18.55 -11.72 -3.57
N LEU A 274 19.47 -12.53 -4.06
CA LEU A 274 19.58 -13.95 -3.71
C LEU A 274 19.79 -14.16 -2.21
N PRO A 275 20.74 -13.49 -1.52
CA PRO A 275 20.91 -13.65 -0.08
C PRO A 275 19.65 -13.30 0.72
N LEU A 276 18.89 -12.28 0.30
CA LEU A 276 17.66 -11.89 0.99
C LEU A 276 16.59 -12.98 0.89
N ILE A 277 16.51 -13.65 -0.25
CA ILE A 277 15.52 -14.70 -0.52
C ILE A 277 15.95 -16.05 0.07
N GLU A 278 17.24 -16.27 0.20
CA GLU A 278 17.82 -17.48 0.81
C GLU A 278 17.80 -17.47 2.33
N GLY A 279 17.88 -16.30 2.92
CA GLY A 279 18.02 -16.06 4.33
C GLY A 279 19.34 -15.40 4.68
N THR A 280 19.27 -14.19 5.20
CA THR A 280 20.41 -13.40 5.68
C THR A 280 19.99 -12.53 6.84
N THR A 281 20.96 -11.90 7.48
CA THR A 281 20.71 -10.90 8.53
C THR A 281 21.03 -9.51 8.01
N VAL A 282 20.03 -8.65 7.99
CA VAL A 282 20.14 -7.26 7.54
C VAL A 282 20.21 -6.32 8.74
N ALA A 283 21.23 -5.47 8.78
CA ALA A 283 21.35 -4.44 9.79
C ALA A 283 20.42 -3.26 9.50
N THR A 284 19.65 -2.86 10.50
CA THR A 284 18.78 -1.68 10.46
C THR A 284 19.08 -0.72 11.62
N LYS A 285 18.55 0.49 11.57
CA LYS A 285 18.68 1.44 12.68
C LYS A 285 17.96 1.00 13.97
N HIS A 286 17.10 -0.01 13.88
CA HIS A 286 16.32 -0.55 15.00
C HIS A 286 16.86 -1.89 15.53
N GLY A 287 17.88 -2.44 14.91
CA GLY A 287 18.44 -3.76 15.19
C GLY A 287 18.55 -4.61 13.95
N SER A 288 19.01 -5.83 14.10
CA SER A 288 19.16 -6.77 13.00
C SER A 288 17.86 -7.54 12.72
N VAL A 289 17.60 -7.82 11.45
CA VAL A 289 16.41 -8.55 10.96
C VAL A 289 16.86 -9.75 10.14
N LYS A 290 16.39 -10.94 10.49
CA LYS A 290 16.61 -12.18 9.72
C LYS A 290 15.54 -12.31 8.63
N THR A 291 15.95 -12.72 7.43
CA THR A 291 15.04 -12.83 6.27
C THR A 291 14.55 -14.23 5.98
N ASP A 292 15.05 -15.27 6.68
CA ASP A 292 14.82 -16.69 6.44
C ASP A 292 13.33 -17.07 6.28
N HIS A 293 12.45 -16.37 6.99
CA HIS A 293 11.01 -16.67 6.98
C HIS A 293 10.15 -15.56 6.37
N ILE A 294 10.76 -14.59 5.70
CA ILE A 294 10.03 -13.62 4.90
C ILE A 294 9.53 -14.30 3.62
N LEU A 295 8.26 -14.11 3.29
CA LEU A 295 7.68 -14.63 2.06
C LEU A 295 7.94 -13.65 0.91
N PHE A 296 8.62 -14.10 -0.12
CA PHE A 296 8.80 -13.34 -1.36
C PHE A 296 7.82 -13.82 -2.42
N ILE A 297 7.14 -12.87 -3.03
CA ILE A 297 6.22 -13.08 -4.16
C ILE A 297 6.72 -12.20 -5.30
N ALA A 298 7.41 -12.80 -6.24
CA ALA A 298 7.88 -12.10 -7.43
C ALA A 298 6.82 -12.09 -8.52
N SER A 299 6.75 -11.03 -9.31
CA SER A 299 5.84 -10.93 -10.45
C SER A 299 6.51 -10.28 -11.65
N GLY A 300 6.19 -10.77 -12.84
CA GLY A 300 6.70 -10.25 -14.11
C GLY A 300 5.75 -10.53 -15.25
N ALA A 301 5.86 -9.72 -16.31
CA ALA A 301 5.09 -9.92 -17.53
C ALA A 301 5.71 -10.99 -18.43
N PHE A 302 7.03 -11.09 -18.46
CA PHE A 302 7.80 -12.02 -19.27
C PHE A 302 7.43 -12.02 -20.76
N HIS A 303 7.14 -10.82 -21.31
CA HIS A 303 6.84 -10.66 -22.74
C HIS A 303 8.08 -10.78 -23.63
N ILE A 304 9.21 -10.28 -23.14
CA ILE A 304 10.48 -10.23 -23.88
C ILE A 304 11.46 -11.26 -23.35
N SER A 305 11.57 -11.35 -22.03
CA SER A 305 12.34 -12.36 -21.29
C SER A 305 11.47 -13.55 -20.92
N LYS A 306 12.10 -14.67 -20.60
CA LYS A 306 11.45 -15.88 -20.10
C LYS A 306 11.80 -16.08 -18.62
N PRO A 307 11.01 -16.82 -17.84
CA PRO A 307 11.39 -17.19 -16.48
C PRO A 307 12.73 -17.95 -16.39
N SER A 308 13.13 -18.63 -17.46
CA SER A 308 14.43 -19.29 -17.58
C SER A 308 15.63 -18.33 -17.72
N ASP A 309 15.38 -17.05 -17.99
CA ASP A 309 16.42 -16.02 -18.11
C ASP A 309 16.77 -15.38 -16.74
N LEU A 310 16.06 -15.77 -15.68
CA LEU A 310 16.49 -15.54 -14.31
C LEU A 310 17.68 -16.43 -13.98
N LEU A 311 18.56 -15.97 -13.09
CA LEU A 311 19.65 -16.81 -12.57
C LEU A 311 19.12 -18.16 -12.04
N PRO A 312 19.78 -19.27 -12.35
CA PRO A 312 19.32 -20.63 -11.92
C PRO A 312 19.06 -20.71 -10.41
N GLU A 313 19.91 -20.07 -9.61
CA GLU A 313 19.81 -20.03 -8.17
C GLU A 313 18.50 -19.32 -7.74
N LEU A 314 18.20 -18.20 -8.35
CA LEU A 314 16.97 -17.43 -8.09
C LEU A 314 15.72 -18.21 -8.54
N GLN A 315 15.79 -18.91 -9.67
CA GLN A 315 14.73 -19.81 -10.11
C GLN A 315 14.43 -20.92 -9.08
N GLY A 316 15.47 -21.50 -8.48
CA GLY A 316 15.34 -22.52 -7.43
C GLY A 316 14.69 -22.01 -6.15
N ARG A 317 14.84 -20.70 -5.86
CA ARG A 317 14.26 -20.05 -4.67
C ARG A 317 12.84 -19.53 -4.88
N LEU A 318 12.32 -19.61 -6.11
CA LEU A 318 10.93 -19.31 -6.48
C LEU A 318 10.22 -20.58 -6.99
N PRO A 319 10.04 -21.60 -6.13
CA PRO A 319 9.60 -22.93 -6.56
C PRO A 319 8.15 -22.98 -7.01
N ILE A 320 7.29 -22.07 -6.54
CA ILE A 320 5.89 -22.02 -6.94
C ILE A 320 5.76 -21.04 -8.11
N ARG A 321 5.47 -21.59 -9.29
CA ARG A 321 5.23 -20.79 -10.51
C ARG A 321 3.74 -20.79 -10.83
N VAL A 322 3.18 -19.62 -11.02
CA VAL A 322 1.76 -19.45 -11.33
C VAL A 322 1.63 -18.54 -12.53
N GLU A 323 0.92 -19.01 -13.54
CA GLU A 323 0.60 -18.25 -14.73
C GLU A 323 -0.79 -17.60 -14.58
N LEU A 324 -0.84 -16.28 -14.72
CA LEU A 324 -2.08 -15.53 -14.82
C LEU A 324 -2.46 -15.44 -16.30
N LYS A 325 -3.68 -15.85 -16.60
CA LYS A 325 -4.18 -15.89 -17.97
C LYS A 325 -4.52 -14.49 -18.47
N PRO A 326 -4.32 -14.22 -19.78
CA PRO A 326 -4.88 -13.03 -20.41
C PRO A 326 -6.38 -12.92 -20.15
N LEU A 327 -6.87 -11.70 -20.00
CA LEU A 327 -8.29 -11.45 -19.77
C LEU A 327 -9.08 -11.61 -21.07
N THR A 328 -10.20 -12.31 -20.99
CA THR A 328 -11.16 -12.46 -22.06
C THR A 328 -12.16 -11.30 -22.07
N ARG A 329 -12.96 -11.16 -23.15
CA ARG A 329 -14.06 -10.18 -23.22
C ARG A 329 -15.02 -10.34 -22.02
N ASP A 330 -15.35 -11.57 -21.67
CA ASP A 330 -16.23 -11.85 -20.53
C ASP A 330 -15.59 -11.43 -19.19
N ASP A 331 -14.29 -11.62 -19.03
CA ASP A 331 -13.58 -11.13 -17.85
C ASP A 331 -13.66 -9.60 -17.76
N PHE A 332 -13.52 -8.86 -18.86
CA PHE A 332 -13.67 -7.40 -18.87
C PHE A 332 -15.06 -6.95 -18.41
N ARG A 333 -16.12 -7.60 -18.93
CA ARG A 333 -17.50 -7.35 -18.51
C ARG A 333 -17.68 -7.61 -17.02
N ARG A 334 -17.18 -8.74 -16.53
CA ARG A 334 -17.23 -9.12 -15.12
C ARG A 334 -16.46 -8.14 -14.23
N ILE A 335 -15.28 -7.66 -14.65
CA ILE A 335 -14.48 -6.66 -13.93
C ILE A 335 -15.24 -5.35 -13.76
N LEU A 336 -16.08 -4.96 -14.74
CA LEU A 336 -16.88 -3.75 -14.63
C LEU A 336 -18.01 -3.87 -13.60
N THR A 337 -18.52 -5.08 -13.33
CA THR A 337 -19.76 -5.29 -12.58
C THR A 337 -19.61 -6.05 -11.26
N GLU A 338 -18.86 -7.17 -11.24
CA GLU A 338 -18.83 -8.10 -10.12
C GLU A 338 -18.05 -7.58 -8.90
N PRO A 339 -16.84 -7.00 -9.03
CA PRO A 339 -16.08 -6.60 -7.88
C PRO A 339 -16.87 -5.69 -6.96
N GLU A 340 -16.63 -5.82 -5.64
CA GLU A 340 -17.30 -5.01 -4.63
C GLU A 340 -17.12 -3.50 -4.89
N ALA A 341 -15.92 -3.11 -5.31
CA ALA A 341 -15.60 -1.76 -5.77
C ALA A 341 -15.34 -1.78 -7.29
N SER A 342 -16.31 -2.24 -8.08
CA SER A 342 -16.20 -2.23 -9.56
C SER A 342 -16.13 -0.80 -10.09
N LEU A 343 -15.54 -0.62 -11.29
CA LEU A 343 -15.39 0.72 -11.89
C LEU A 343 -16.75 1.43 -12.04
N ILE A 344 -17.77 0.74 -12.47
CA ILE A 344 -19.11 1.33 -12.60
C ILE A 344 -19.60 1.85 -11.24
N LYS A 345 -19.49 1.07 -10.18
CA LYS A 345 -19.88 1.51 -8.83
C LYS A 345 -19.09 2.72 -8.35
N GLN A 346 -17.78 2.78 -8.69
CA GLN A 346 -16.94 3.92 -8.34
C GLN A 346 -17.41 5.20 -9.04
N TYR A 347 -17.67 5.17 -10.36
CA TYR A 347 -18.13 6.34 -11.09
C TYR A 347 -19.56 6.77 -10.71
N VAL A 348 -20.45 5.82 -10.47
CA VAL A 348 -21.79 6.12 -9.94
C VAL A 348 -21.69 6.84 -8.60
N ALA A 349 -20.85 6.36 -7.69
CA ALA A 349 -20.64 7.00 -6.40
C ALA A 349 -19.99 8.39 -6.52
N LEU A 350 -19.02 8.56 -7.44
CA LEU A 350 -18.38 9.86 -7.69
C LEU A 350 -19.39 10.89 -8.21
N MET A 351 -20.18 10.54 -9.20
CA MET A 351 -21.18 11.47 -9.76
C MET A 351 -22.32 11.76 -8.77
N ALA A 352 -22.66 10.81 -7.90
CA ALA A 352 -23.64 11.03 -6.86
C ALA A 352 -23.20 12.11 -5.84
N THR A 353 -21.91 12.38 -5.66
CA THR A 353 -21.43 13.48 -4.80
C THR A 353 -21.82 14.86 -5.32
N GLU A 354 -22.01 14.98 -6.63
CA GLU A 354 -22.48 16.20 -7.32
C GLU A 354 -24.01 16.15 -7.57
N GLY A 355 -24.70 15.14 -7.01
CA GLY A 355 -26.14 14.96 -7.20
C GLY A 355 -26.54 14.41 -8.57
N VAL A 356 -25.60 13.96 -9.38
CA VAL A 356 -25.87 13.32 -10.69
C VAL A 356 -26.04 11.83 -10.52
N ASN A 357 -27.16 11.29 -11.02
CA ASN A 357 -27.40 9.84 -11.00
C ASN A 357 -26.99 9.20 -12.33
N LEU A 358 -26.00 8.29 -12.30
CA LEU A 358 -25.58 7.52 -13.48
C LEU A 358 -26.27 6.16 -13.53
N GLU A 359 -26.87 5.85 -14.66
CA GLU A 359 -27.46 4.55 -14.95
C GLU A 359 -26.78 3.91 -16.17
N PHE A 360 -26.14 2.77 -15.98
CA PHE A 360 -25.53 1.98 -17.04
C PHE A 360 -26.48 0.84 -17.46
N SER A 361 -26.78 0.76 -18.74
CA SER A 361 -27.51 -0.38 -19.29
C SER A 361 -26.57 -1.57 -19.53
N GLU A 362 -27.09 -2.78 -19.64
CA GLU A 362 -26.31 -3.99 -19.91
C GLU A 362 -25.54 -3.89 -21.25
N ASP A 363 -26.15 -3.33 -22.26
CA ASP A 363 -25.54 -3.12 -23.59
C ASP A 363 -24.43 -2.07 -23.55
N ALA A 364 -24.49 -1.07 -22.66
CA ALA A 364 -23.39 -0.15 -22.43
C ALA A 364 -22.16 -0.87 -21.81
N ILE A 365 -22.40 -1.74 -20.84
CA ILE A 365 -21.33 -2.53 -20.20
C ILE A 365 -20.65 -3.42 -21.24
N ASP A 366 -21.43 -4.06 -22.09
CA ASP A 366 -20.94 -4.87 -23.20
C ASP A 366 -20.14 -4.02 -24.20
N ALA A 367 -20.62 -2.85 -24.57
CA ALA A 367 -19.93 -1.93 -25.47
C ALA A 367 -18.59 -1.44 -24.90
N VAL A 368 -18.52 -1.09 -23.60
CA VAL A 368 -17.27 -0.70 -22.94
C VAL A 368 -16.26 -1.87 -22.95
N ALA A 369 -16.71 -3.09 -22.68
CA ALA A 369 -15.86 -4.27 -22.72
C ALA A 369 -15.33 -4.54 -24.13
N ASP A 370 -16.19 -4.43 -25.15
CA ASP A 370 -15.83 -4.63 -26.56
C ASP A 370 -14.80 -3.60 -27.05
N VAL A 371 -14.98 -2.33 -26.71
CA VAL A 371 -14.03 -1.27 -27.03
C VAL A 371 -12.69 -1.53 -26.34
N ALA A 372 -12.68 -1.88 -25.04
CA ALA A 372 -11.45 -2.15 -24.31
C ALA A 372 -10.67 -3.33 -24.90
N VAL A 373 -11.35 -4.41 -25.32
CA VAL A 373 -10.72 -5.56 -25.99
C VAL A 373 -10.19 -5.17 -27.36
N ALA A 374 -10.96 -4.44 -28.16
CA ALA A 374 -10.56 -3.99 -29.48
C ALA A 374 -9.30 -3.13 -29.43
N VAL A 375 -9.25 -2.17 -28.51
CA VAL A 375 -8.07 -1.30 -28.33
C VAL A 375 -6.87 -2.09 -27.81
N ASN A 376 -7.03 -2.99 -26.86
CA ASN A 376 -5.94 -3.86 -26.38
C ASN A 376 -5.41 -4.79 -27.47
N SER A 377 -6.20 -5.11 -28.49
CA SER A 377 -5.79 -5.94 -29.64
C SER A 377 -5.08 -5.12 -30.71
N SER A 378 -5.40 -3.84 -30.87
CA SER A 378 -4.88 -2.96 -31.92
C SER A 378 -3.64 -2.14 -31.49
N VAL A 379 -3.47 -1.94 -30.16
CA VAL A 379 -2.38 -1.17 -29.55
C VAL A 379 -1.67 -2.03 -28.52
N GLU A 380 -0.94 -1.43 -27.57
CA GLU A 380 -0.34 -2.14 -26.46
C GLU A 380 -1.40 -2.71 -25.52
N ASN A 381 -1.31 -4.00 -25.24
CA ASN A 381 -2.22 -4.67 -24.30
C ASN A 381 -1.85 -4.34 -22.86
N ILE A 382 -2.63 -3.46 -22.22
CA ILE A 382 -2.50 -3.10 -20.81
C ILE A 382 -3.54 -3.77 -19.90
N GLY A 383 -4.25 -4.77 -20.42
CA GLY A 383 -5.26 -5.55 -19.71
C GLY A 383 -6.40 -4.70 -19.16
N ALA A 384 -6.86 -4.99 -17.95
CA ALA A 384 -7.99 -4.29 -17.31
C ALA A 384 -7.76 -2.79 -17.06
N ARG A 385 -6.52 -2.30 -17.10
CA ARG A 385 -6.26 -0.85 -17.02
C ARG A 385 -6.92 -0.09 -18.17
N ARG A 386 -7.14 -0.76 -19.32
CA ARG A 386 -7.85 -0.18 -20.46
C ARG A 386 -9.28 0.20 -20.13
N LEU A 387 -9.95 -0.55 -19.25
CA LEU A 387 -11.30 -0.23 -18.82
C LEU A 387 -11.38 1.14 -18.17
N GLN A 388 -10.39 1.50 -17.37
CA GLN A 388 -10.35 2.82 -16.72
C GLN A 388 -10.22 3.93 -17.77
N THR A 389 -9.30 3.81 -18.72
CA THR A 389 -9.13 4.84 -19.78
C THR A 389 -10.36 4.98 -20.66
N VAL A 390 -11.04 3.86 -20.97
CA VAL A 390 -12.30 3.89 -21.74
C VAL A 390 -13.41 4.57 -20.92
N MET A 391 -13.55 4.23 -19.65
CA MET A 391 -14.56 4.82 -18.76
C MET A 391 -14.34 6.33 -18.55
N GLU A 392 -13.10 6.78 -18.32
CA GLU A 392 -12.77 8.19 -18.23
C GLU A 392 -13.23 8.96 -19.49
N ARG A 393 -12.97 8.38 -20.66
CA ARG A 393 -13.35 9.03 -21.92
C ARG A 393 -14.86 9.02 -22.16
N VAL A 394 -15.55 7.95 -21.83
CA VAL A 394 -17.02 7.85 -21.92
C VAL A 394 -17.70 8.88 -21.03
N LEU A 395 -17.13 9.15 -19.87
CA LEU A 395 -17.73 10.02 -18.84
C LEU A 395 -17.16 11.45 -18.81
N ASP A 396 -16.24 11.81 -19.70
CA ASP A 396 -15.55 13.11 -19.73
C ASP A 396 -16.54 14.29 -19.68
N ASP A 397 -17.47 14.34 -20.62
CA ASP A 397 -18.48 15.40 -20.69
C ASP A 397 -19.42 15.44 -19.48
N VAL A 398 -19.76 14.26 -18.93
CA VAL A 398 -20.63 14.17 -17.73
C VAL A 398 -19.87 14.65 -16.50
N SER A 399 -18.63 14.20 -16.33
CA SER A 399 -17.80 14.61 -15.20
C SER A 399 -17.51 16.10 -15.19
N PHE A 400 -17.20 16.68 -16.37
CA PHE A 400 -16.94 18.11 -16.49
C PHE A 400 -18.18 18.96 -16.17
N GLY A 401 -19.36 18.53 -16.62
CA GLY A 401 -20.62 19.27 -16.39
C GLY A 401 -21.35 18.89 -15.10
N ALA A 402 -20.84 17.95 -14.30
CA ALA A 402 -21.55 17.42 -13.14
C ALA A 402 -22.01 18.48 -12.11
N PRO A 403 -21.17 19.50 -11.75
CA PRO A 403 -21.59 20.53 -10.81
C PRO A 403 -22.84 21.32 -11.23
N ASP A 404 -23.08 21.45 -12.54
CA ASP A 404 -24.21 22.22 -13.12
C ASP A 404 -25.46 21.33 -13.38
N ARG A 405 -25.35 20.00 -13.14
CA ARG A 405 -26.36 18.99 -13.49
C ARG A 405 -26.96 18.29 -12.30
N GLY A 406 -26.88 18.88 -11.11
CA GLY A 406 -27.42 18.31 -9.88
C GLY A 406 -28.91 17.95 -10.00
N GLY A 407 -29.26 16.72 -9.62
CA GLY A 407 -30.61 16.15 -9.74
C GLY A 407 -30.93 15.47 -11.09
N GLU A 408 -30.01 15.51 -12.05
CA GLU A 408 -30.19 14.85 -13.35
C GLU A 408 -29.85 13.36 -13.27
N THR A 409 -30.60 12.55 -14.07
CA THR A 409 -30.26 11.15 -14.31
C THR A 409 -29.70 11.00 -15.72
N VAL A 410 -28.44 10.60 -15.82
CA VAL A 410 -27.76 10.36 -17.10
C VAL A 410 -27.75 8.87 -17.39
N LYS A 411 -28.40 8.49 -18.50
CA LYS A 411 -28.43 7.09 -18.98
C LYS A 411 -27.30 6.87 -19.95
N ILE A 412 -26.46 5.90 -19.65
CA ILE A 412 -25.37 5.44 -20.49
C ILE A 412 -25.80 4.13 -21.16
N ASP A 413 -26.02 4.16 -22.46
CA ASP A 413 -26.32 3.02 -23.30
C ASP A 413 -25.21 2.75 -24.33
N ALA A 414 -25.31 1.69 -25.12
CA ALA A 414 -24.31 1.35 -26.12
C ALA A 414 -24.10 2.48 -27.15
N ALA A 415 -25.18 3.17 -27.55
CA ALA A 415 -25.10 4.29 -28.50
C ALA A 415 -24.28 5.45 -27.90
N TYR A 416 -24.50 5.74 -26.63
CA TYR A 416 -23.71 6.74 -25.89
C TYR A 416 -22.22 6.39 -25.86
N VAL A 417 -21.89 5.12 -25.51
CA VAL A 417 -20.50 4.64 -25.48
C VAL A 417 -19.86 4.79 -26.86
N HIS A 418 -20.51 4.30 -27.92
CA HIS A 418 -19.97 4.39 -29.29
C HIS A 418 -19.80 5.81 -29.79
N LYS A 419 -20.66 6.74 -29.39
CA LYS A 419 -20.53 8.17 -29.72
C LYS A 419 -19.25 8.78 -29.16
N HIS A 420 -18.85 8.41 -27.92
CA HIS A 420 -17.72 9.04 -27.22
C HIS A 420 -16.38 8.33 -27.47
N VAL A 421 -16.39 7.03 -27.75
CA VAL A 421 -15.16 6.23 -27.93
C VAL A 421 -15.10 5.41 -29.22
N GLY A 422 -16.18 5.34 -30.01
CA GLY A 422 -16.23 4.48 -31.18
C GLY A 422 -15.24 4.87 -32.29
N ASP A 423 -15.04 6.15 -32.52
CA ASP A 423 -14.10 6.66 -33.52
C ASP A 423 -12.64 6.51 -33.05
N LEU A 424 -12.40 6.63 -31.74
CA LEU A 424 -11.07 6.42 -31.14
C LEU A 424 -10.64 4.93 -31.24
N ALA A 425 -11.59 4.01 -31.08
CA ALA A 425 -11.31 2.59 -31.23
C ALA A 425 -10.96 2.17 -32.67
N LYS A 426 -11.43 2.91 -33.67
CA LYS A 426 -11.17 2.67 -35.10
C LYS A 426 -9.88 3.30 -35.59
N ASN A 427 -9.40 4.35 -34.95
CA ASN A 427 -8.20 5.09 -35.36
C ASN A 427 -7.02 4.71 -34.49
N THR A 428 -6.12 3.86 -35.00
CA THR A 428 -4.95 3.35 -34.29
C THR A 428 -3.99 4.45 -33.83
N ASP A 429 -3.90 5.55 -34.57
CA ASP A 429 -3.01 6.66 -34.19
C ASP A 429 -3.60 7.46 -33.05
N LEU A 430 -4.91 7.72 -33.06
CA LEU A 430 -5.59 8.41 -31.96
C LEU A 430 -5.67 7.56 -30.70
N SER A 431 -5.89 6.25 -30.83
CA SER A 431 -5.94 5.33 -29.69
C SER A 431 -4.61 5.19 -28.94
N ARG A 432 -3.47 5.41 -29.61
CA ARG A 432 -2.13 5.44 -28.97
C ARG A 432 -1.92 6.64 -28.04
N PHE A 433 -2.58 7.77 -28.33
CA PHE A 433 -2.36 9.01 -27.59
C PHE A 433 -3.49 9.35 -26.61
N ILE A 434 -4.68 8.79 -26.80
CA ILE A 434 -5.88 9.21 -26.07
C ILE A 434 -6.45 8.06 -25.21
N LEU A 435 -6.25 6.82 -25.60
CA LEU A 435 -6.65 5.61 -24.89
C LEU A 435 -5.42 4.77 -24.52
#